data_822ef6679725723bb6cf3b08e38d9181
#
_entry.id   822ef6679725723bb6cf3b08e38d9181
#
_cell.length_a   1.000
_cell.length_b   1.000
_cell.length_c   1.000
_cell.angle_alpha   90.00
_cell.angle_beta   90.00
_cell.angle_gamma   90.00
#
_symmetry.space_group_name_H-M   'P 1'
#
loop_
_entity.id
_entity.type
_entity.pdbx_description
1 polymer ?
#
loop_
_entity_poly.entity_id
_entity_poly.type
_entity_poly.pdbx_seq_one_letter_code
_entity_poly.pdbx_strand_id
1 'polypeptide(L)'
;VKHVINYVRRREFETGKNIKLTLTTNGTLLNDDIIQFLNDNRVMLVLSLDGKKETHDNMRPFPNRTGSYDAAVRGFKKVIESRNGKNYYLRGTYTHFNPHFAEDTLDMTKIGKELSVEPVVGIDEPYVLTEADLPVLYEEYDKLARAYLQKRREGDAFDFFHFNVALDNGPCVAKRLAGCGAGHEYFAITPEGDIYPCHQFVGREEYKLGTLETGVVKPDLVQKFRHTHVMTKTECSTCWARFFCSGGCHANADLINGDISKPYKYGCKLQKKRLECAIVLQAILAAEAQEGKDMRPEITNFKYEVEHK
;
A
#
# COMPACT_ATOMS: atom_id res chain seq x y z
N VAL A 1 -1.40 15.76 -14.98
CA VAL A 1 -1.15 15.76 -13.54
C VAL A 1 -1.15 17.18 -13.01
N LYS A 2 -0.27 18.10 -13.45
CA LYS A 2 -0.21 19.50 -12.95
C LYS A 2 -1.57 20.21 -12.98
N HIS A 3 -2.34 20.06 -14.07
CA HIS A 3 -3.67 20.66 -14.20
C HIS A 3 -4.61 20.20 -13.07
N VAL A 4 -4.67 18.91 -12.79
CA VAL A 4 -5.52 18.35 -11.72
C VAL A 4 -5.08 18.86 -10.35
N ILE A 5 -3.78 18.88 -10.07
CA ILE A 5 -3.25 19.38 -8.79
C ILE A 5 -3.64 20.85 -8.60
N ASN A 6 -3.42 21.70 -9.60
CA ASN A 6 -3.78 23.11 -9.54
C ASN A 6 -5.30 23.32 -9.34
N TYR A 7 -6.11 22.52 -10.05
CA TYR A 7 -7.56 22.53 -9.87
C TYR A 7 -7.94 22.17 -8.43
N VAL A 8 -7.38 21.10 -7.87
CA VAL A 8 -7.68 20.68 -6.50
C VAL A 8 -7.28 21.74 -5.49
N ARG A 9 -6.08 22.36 -5.61
CA ARG A 9 -5.63 23.41 -4.70
C ARG A 9 -6.52 24.66 -4.76
N ARG A 10 -6.98 25.01 -5.95
CA ARG A 10 -7.98 26.08 -6.10
C ARG A 10 -9.30 25.72 -5.40
N ARG A 11 -9.80 24.49 -5.58
CA ARG A 11 -11.04 24.04 -4.94
C ARG A 11 -10.94 23.94 -3.42
N GLU A 12 -9.78 23.56 -2.88
CA GLU A 12 -9.52 23.64 -1.44
C GLU A 12 -9.69 25.06 -0.91
N PHE A 13 -9.08 26.03 -1.59
CA PHE A 13 -9.19 27.44 -1.21
C PHE A 13 -10.64 27.94 -1.27
N GLU A 14 -11.38 27.61 -2.34
CA GLU A 14 -12.78 28.04 -2.53
C GLU A 14 -13.75 27.40 -1.53
N THR A 15 -13.50 26.17 -1.10
CA THR A 15 -14.44 25.39 -0.29
C THR A 15 -14.05 25.24 1.18
N GLY A 16 -12.83 25.62 1.56
CA GLY A 16 -12.29 25.40 2.90
C GLY A 16 -12.05 23.91 3.25
N LYS A 17 -12.13 23.00 2.27
CA LYS A 17 -11.93 21.56 2.47
C LYS A 17 -10.45 21.21 2.30
N ASN A 18 -9.94 20.34 3.14
CA ASN A 18 -8.60 19.77 2.97
C ASN A 18 -8.66 18.54 2.07
N ILE A 19 -8.05 18.60 0.87
CA ILE A 19 -8.02 17.51 -0.11
C ILE A 19 -6.59 16.96 -0.20
N LYS A 20 -6.42 15.73 0.27
CA LYS A 20 -5.12 15.05 0.25
C LYS A 20 -4.83 14.52 -1.14
N LEU A 21 -3.64 14.82 -1.65
CA LEU A 21 -3.17 14.33 -2.94
C LEU A 21 -2.03 13.34 -2.73
N THR A 22 -2.11 12.22 -3.42
CA THR A 22 -1.05 11.21 -3.50
C THR A 22 -0.76 10.88 -4.96
N LEU A 23 0.51 10.78 -5.32
CA LEU A 23 0.97 10.38 -6.65
C LEU A 23 1.88 9.16 -6.54
N THR A 24 1.54 8.09 -7.26
CA THR A 24 2.44 6.95 -7.45
C THR A 24 3.29 7.17 -8.69
N THR A 25 4.60 6.96 -8.58
CA THR A 25 5.55 7.16 -9.67
C THR A 25 6.69 6.15 -9.65
N ASN A 26 7.21 5.81 -10.82
CA ASN A 26 8.46 5.05 -10.96
C ASN A 26 9.72 5.94 -10.81
N GLY A 27 9.57 7.24 -10.67
CA GLY A 27 10.64 8.19 -10.37
C GLY A 27 11.57 8.56 -11.52
N THR A 28 11.50 7.90 -12.65
CA THR A 28 12.47 8.05 -13.76
C THR A 28 12.47 9.44 -14.39
N LEU A 29 11.36 10.19 -14.27
CA LEU A 29 11.20 11.55 -14.80
C LEU A 29 11.26 12.65 -13.72
N LEU A 30 11.54 12.30 -12.46
CA LEU A 30 11.62 13.29 -11.39
C LEU A 30 12.87 14.14 -11.55
N ASN A 31 12.67 15.44 -11.80
CA ASN A 31 13.67 16.47 -11.82
C ASN A 31 13.37 17.55 -10.76
N ASP A 32 14.26 18.49 -10.56
CA ASP A 32 14.13 19.47 -9.49
C ASP A 32 12.87 20.33 -9.61
N ASP A 33 12.46 20.72 -10.84
CA ASP A 33 11.24 21.51 -11.08
C ASP A 33 9.97 20.72 -10.75
N ILE A 34 9.94 19.42 -11.10
CA ILE A 34 8.81 18.55 -10.77
C ILE A 34 8.73 18.31 -9.26
N ILE A 35 9.87 18.06 -8.62
CA ILE A 35 9.95 17.84 -7.17
C ILE A 35 9.49 19.08 -6.44
N GLN A 36 9.99 20.26 -6.81
CA GLN A 36 9.57 21.54 -6.21
C GLN A 36 8.07 21.76 -6.36
N PHE A 37 7.52 21.58 -7.57
CA PHE A 37 6.08 21.70 -7.80
C PHE A 37 5.25 20.75 -6.92
N LEU A 38 5.68 19.48 -6.76
CA LEU A 38 4.98 18.50 -5.93
C LEU A 38 5.07 18.85 -4.44
N ASN A 39 6.20 19.42 -3.99
CA ASN A 39 6.40 19.88 -2.62
C ASN A 39 5.51 21.09 -2.31
N ASP A 40 5.53 22.11 -3.16
CA ASP A 40 4.71 23.32 -3.00
C ASP A 40 3.22 23.01 -2.93
N ASN A 41 2.81 21.95 -3.66
CA ASN A 41 1.43 21.48 -3.68
C ASN A 41 1.13 20.38 -2.66
N ARG A 42 2.02 20.09 -1.72
CA ARG A 42 1.80 19.10 -0.64
C ARG A 42 1.33 17.74 -1.16
N VAL A 43 1.90 17.27 -2.29
CA VAL A 43 1.55 15.98 -2.88
C VAL A 43 2.40 14.90 -2.23
N MET A 44 1.77 13.93 -1.55
CA MET A 44 2.44 12.76 -1.04
C MET A 44 2.90 11.86 -2.19
N LEU A 45 4.06 11.21 -2.06
CA LEU A 45 4.60 10.35 -3.11
C LEU A 45 4.70 8.88 -2.68
N VAL A 46 4.20 8.00 -3.54
CA VAL A 46 4.47 6.58 -3.51
C VAL A 46 5.49 6.28 -4.60
N LEU A 47 6.69 5.89 -4.20
CA LEU A 47 7.87 5.70 -5.04
C LEU A 47 8.05 4.20 -5.30
N SER A 48 7.86 3.77 -6.54
CA SER A 48 7.86 2.34 -6.89
C SER A 48 9.28 1.78 -6.96
N LEU A 49 9.64 0.94 -5.99
CA LEU A 49 10.94 0.29 -5.88
C LEU A 49 10.77 -1.14 -5.35
N ASP A 50 11.24 -2.16 -6.08
CA ASP A 50 10.99 -3.57 -5.73
C ASP A 50 12.12 -4.21 -4.90
N GLY A 51 13.15 -3.46 -4.50
CA GLY A 51 14.26 -3.98 -3.72
C GLY A 51 15.63 -3.60 -4.26
N LYS A 52 16.56 -4.54 -4.23
CA LYS A 52 17.91 -4.41 -4.79
C LYS A 52 17.86 -4.06 -6.28
N LYS A 53 18.98 -3.57 -6.81
CA LYS A 53 19.08 -3.19 -8.22
C LYS A 53 18.70 -4.33 -9.17
N GLU A 54 19.22 -5.52 -8.91
CA GLU A 54 18.95 -6.70 -9.73
C GLU A 54 17.47 -7.09 -9.72
N THR A 55 16.85 -7.09 -8.54
CA THR A 55 15.42 -7.36 -8.37
C THR A 55 14.57 -6.33 -9.11
N HIS A 56 14.87 -5.05 -8.91
CA HIS A 56 14.13 -3.96 -9.53
C HIS A 56 14.25 -3.99 -11.06
N ASP A 57 15.48 -4.10 -11.58
CA ASP A 57 15.75 -4.06 -13.01
C ASP A 57 15.17 -5.26 -13.74
N ASN A 58 15.07 -6.41 -13.09
CA ASN A 58 14.42 -7.61 -13.64
C ASN A 58 12.91 -7.40 -13.82
N MET A 59 12.23 -6.76 -12.85
CA MET A 59 10.77 -6.61 -12.86
C MET A 59 10.30 -5.31 -13.50
N ARG A 60 11.15 -4.27 -13.53
CA ARG A 60 10.83 -2.94 -14.04
C ARG A 60 11.88 -2.40 -15.02
N PRO A 61 12.25 -3.16 -16.06
CA PRO A 61 13.16 -2.63 -17.07
C PRO A 61 12.53 -1.49 -17.86
N PHE A 62 13.35 -0.65 -18.48
CA PHE A 62 12.88 0.24 -19.54
C PHE A 62 12.39 -0.55 -20.76
N PRO A 63 11.61 0.08 -21.68
CA PRO A 63 11.15 -0.59 -22.90
C PRO A 63 12.28 -1.18 -23.76
N ASN A 64 13.46 -0.58 -23.72
CA ASN A 64 14.69 -1.09 -24.37
C ASN A 64 15.41 -2.19 -23.57
N ARG A 65 14.80 -2.69 -22.50
CA ARG A 65 15.30 -3.72 -21.58
C ARG A 65 16.55 -3.34 -20.78
N THR A 66 16.95 -2.08 -20.75
CA THR A 66 17.96 -1.60 -19.78
C THR A 66 17.35 -1.42 -18.39
N GLY A 67 18.18 -1.51 -17.34
CA GLY A 67 17.71 -1.32 -15.97
C GLY A 67 17.21 0.11 -15.70
N SER A 68 16.16 0.25 -14.91
CA SER A 68 15.58 1.54 -14.53
C SER A 68 15.96 1.99 -13.11
N TYR A 69 16.56 1.12 -12.30
CA TYR A 69 16.89 1.34 -10.90
C TYR A 69 17.66 2.65 -10.66
N ASP A 70 18.77 2.85 -11.38
CA ASP A 70 19.64 4.02 -11.15
C ASP A 70 18.93 5.33 -11.44
N ALA A 71 18.06 5.35 -12.47
CA ALA A 71 17.25 6.52 -12.80
C ALA A 71 16.17 6.78 -11.73
N ALA A 72 15.48 5.74 -11.29
CA ALA A 72 14.46 5.81 -10.26
C ALA A 72 15.04 6.28 -8.92
N VAL A 73 16.09 5.61 -8.43
CA VAL A 73 16.71 5.90 -7.12
C VAL A 73 17.31 7.30 -7.07
N ARG A 74 17.88 7.80 -8.18
CA ARG A 74 18.35 9.19 -8.24
C ARG A 74 17.22 10.20 -7.97
N GLY A 75 16.05 9.98 -8.58
CA GLY A 75 14.86 10.79 -8.35
C GLY A 75 14.34 10.64 -6.91
N PHE A 76 14.31 9.40 -6.39
CA PHE A 76 13.82 9.13 -5.04
C PHE A 76 14.66 9.79 -3.96
N LYS A 77 15.99 9.71 -4.04
CA LYS A 77 16.90 10.38 -3.08
C LYS A 77 16.66 11.89 -3.05
N LYS A 78 16.55 12.54 -4.21
CA LYS A 78 16.23 13.98 -4.29
C LYS A 78 14.88 14.32 -3.62
N VAL A 79 13.84 13.51 -3.85
CA VAL A 79 12.53 13.69 -3.20
C VAL A 79 12.67 13.57 -1.69
N ILE A 80 13.30 12.51 -1.20
CA ILE A 80 13.43 12.22 0.22
C ILE A 80 14.23 13.32 0.94
N GLU A 81 15.33 13.76 0.35
CA GLU A 81 16.13 14.88 0.87
C GLU A 81 15.33 16.19 0.92
N SER A 82 14.64 16.54 -0.17
CA SER A 82 13.86 17.79 -0.25
C SER A 82 12.71 17.86 0.75
N ARG A 83 12.33 16.73 1.35
CA ARG A 83 11.23 16.59 2.31
C ARG A 83 11.69 16.23 3.73
N ASN A 84 13.00 16.27 4.01
CA ASN A 84 13.56 15.83 5.29
C ASN A 84 13.07 14.45 5.72
N GLY A 85 12.96 13.51 4.75
CA GLY A 85 12.54 12.14 5.01
C GLY A 85 11.06 11.95 5.34
N LYS A 86 10.15 12.84 4.92
CA LYS A 86 8.72 12.79 5.22
C LYS A 86 7.85 12.78 3.95
N ASN A 87 6.58 12.41 4.09
CA ASN A 87 5.56 12.47 3.03
C ASN A 87 5.92 11.70 1.75
N TYR A 88 6.48 10.51 1.92
CA TYR A 88 6.73 9.55 0.85
C TYR A 88 6.56 8.11 1.37
N TYR A 89 6.48 7.17 0.43
CA TYR A 89 6.65 5.73 0.65
C TYR A 89 7.48 5.15 -0.46
N LEU A 90 8.42 4.28 -0.12
CA LEU A 90 8.99 3.32 -1.06
C LEU A 90 8.05 2.11 -1.08
N ARG A 91 7.50 1.79 -2.24
CA ARG A 91 6.57 0.67 -2.40
C ARG A 91 7.09 -0.32 -3.40
N GLY A 92 7.32 -1.55 -2.93
CA GLY A 92 7.79 -2.67 -3.71
C GLY A 92 6.77 -3.79 -3.86
N THR A 93 7.09 -4.73 -4.76
CA THR A 93 6.32 -5.94 -4.99
C THR A 93 7.28 -7.13 -5.01
N TYR A 94 6.99 -8.17 -4.23
CA TYR A 94 7.70 -9.42 -4.33
C TYR A 94 6.89 -10.45 -5.14
N THR A 95 7.61 -11.34 -5.82
CA THR A 95 7.08 -12.29 -6.80
C THR A 95 7.73 -13.66 -6.61
N HIS A 96 7.32 -14.65 -7.40
CA HIS A 96 8.02 -15.93 -7.49
C HIS A 96 9.51 -15.77 -7.85
N PHE A 97 9.88 -14.73 -8.61
CA PHE A 97 11.27 -14.49 -9.00
C PHE A 97 12.13 -13.83 -7.92
N ASN A 98 11.51 -13.16 -6.94
CA ASN A 98 12.17 -12.55 -5.79
C ASN A 98 11.46 -12.88 -4.47
N PRO A 99 11.35 -14.16 -4.11
CA PRO A 99 10.66 -14.59 -2.88
C PRO A 99 11.39 -14.15 -1.61
N HIS A 100 12.71 -13.87 -1.68
CA HIS A 100 13.55 -13.41 -0.57
C HIS A 100 13.40 -11.90 -0.30
N PHE A 101 12.16 -11.46 -0.16
CA PHE A 101 11.81 -10.03 -0.09
C PHE A 101 12.30 -9.32 1.18
N ALA A 102 12.69 -10.04 2.24
CA ALA A 102 13.24 -9.41 3.45
C ALA A 102 14.56 -8.69 3.15
N GLU A 103 15.46 -9.32 2.37
CA GLU A 103 16.70 -8.69 1.97
C GLU A 103 16.48 -7.50 1.05
N ASP A 104 15.54 -7.60 0.10
CA ASP A 104 15.15 -6.50 -0.78
C ASP A 104 14.58 -5.33 0.02
N THR A 105 13.70 -5.61 0.99
CA THR A 105 13.15 -4.59 1.89
C THR A 105 14.24 -3.92 2.72
N LEU A 106 15.18 -4.68 3.26
CA LEU A 106 16.29 -4.12 4.04
C LEU A 106 17.25 -3.30 3.16
N ASP A 107 17.44 -3.66 1.90
CA ASP A 107 18.23 -2.83 0.97
C ASP A 107 17.54 -1.49 0.69
N MET A 108 16.22 -1.49 0.55
CA MET A 108 15.44 -0.25 0.38
C MET A 108 15.62 0.73 1.55
N THR A 109 15.91 0.24 2.78
CA THR A 109 16.15 1.12 3.95
C THR A 109 17.37 2.04 3.80
N LYS A 110 18.29 1.73 2.87
CA LYS A 110 19.45 2.58 2.52
C LYS A 110 19.05 3.80 1.69
N ILE A 111 17.84 3.77 1.11
CA ILE A 111 17.30 4.84 0.26
C ILE A 111 16.30 5.67 1.05
N GLY A 112 15.41 5.02 1.79
CA GLY A 112 14.40 5.69 2.61
C GLY A 112 13.88 4.77 3.71
N LYS A 113 13.21 5.34 4.72
CA LYS A 113 12.80 4.62 5.92
C LYS A 113 11.30 4.29 5.97
N GLU A 114 10.50 4.81 5.05
CA GLU A 114 9.06 4.55 4.97
C GLU A 114 8.79 3.51 3.87
N LEU A 115 8.44 2.27 4.25
CA LEU A 115 8.43 1.13 3.34
C LEU A 115 7.08 0.38 3.33
N SER A 116 6.70 -0.09 2.14
CA SER A 116 5.60 -1.04 1.94
C SER A 116 5.98 -2.03 0.85
N VAL A 117 5.94 -3.32 1.12
CA VAL A 117 6.24 -4.36 0.12
C VAL A 117 5.10 -5.37 0.10
N GLU A 118 4.50 -5.56 -1.08
CA GLU A 118 3.29 -6.35 -1.28
C GLU A 118 3.55 -7.61 -2.10
N PRO A 119 2.81 -8.70 -1.87
CA PRO A 119 2.82 -9.84 -2.77
C PRO A 119 2.23 -9.46 -4.13
N VAL A 120 2.82 -9.96 -5.21
CA VAL A 120 2.18 -9.91 -6.52
C VAL A 120 0.89 -10.73 -6.52
N VAL A 121 -0.11 -10.26 -7.24
CA VAL A 121 -1.34 -11.02 -7.52
C VAL A 121 -1.55 -11.03 -9.02
N GLY A 122 -1.82 -12.21 -9.56
CA GLY A 122 -2.02 -12.45 -10.98
C GLY A 122 -2.53 -13.86 -11.23
N ILE A 123 -2.75 -14.18 -12.49
CA ILE A 123 -3.10 -15.50 -13.00
C ILE A 123 -2.25 -15.76 -14.25
N ASP A 124 -1.86 -17.02 -14.43
CA ASP A 124 -1.21 -17.53 -15.66
C ASP A 124 0.11 -16.83 -16.06
N GLU A 125 0.77 -16.13 -15.13
CA GLU A 125 2.04 -15.45 -15.37
C GLU A 125 3.18 -16.12 -14.59
N PRO A 126 4.39 -16.24 -15.13
CA PRO A 126 5.49 -16.97 -14.50
C PRO A 126 6.00 -16.34 -13.20
N TYR A 127 5.70 -15.07 -12.96
CA TYR A 127 6.07 -14.36 -11.72
C TYR A 127 5.06 -14.52 -10.59
N VAL A 128 3.92 -15.16 -10.83
CA VAL A 128 2.85 -15.33 -9.82
C VAL A 128 3.31 -16.28 -8.72
N LEU A 129 3.00 -15.89 -7.49
CA LEU A 129 3.28 -16.70 -6.30
C LEU A 129 2.37 -17.94 -6.24
N THR A 130 2.94 -19.05 -5.83
CA THR A 130 2.30 -20.36 -5.73
C THR A 130 2.34 -20.92 -4.30
N GLU A 131 1.60 -21.98 -4.02
CA GLU A 131 1.65 -22.65 -2.72
C GLU A 131 3.07 -23.14 -2.35
N ALA A 132 3.92 -23.44 -3.35
CA ALA A 132 5.30 -23.83 -3.13
C ALA A 132 6.19 -22.72 -2.57
N ASP A 133 5.82 -21.46 -2.77
CA ASP A 133 6.56 -20.30 -2.26
C ASP A 133 6.28 -20.02 -0.79
N LEU A 134 5.13 -20.47 -0.25
CA LEU A 134 4.67 -20.12 1.10
C LEU A 134 5.72 -20.40 2.21
N PRO A 135 6.42 -21.54 2.25
CA PRO A 135 7.42 -21.79 3.30
C PRO A 135 8.50 -20.72 3.33
N VAL A 136 9.03 -20.36 2.16
CA VAL A 136 10.05 -19.32 2.02
C VAL A 136 9.48 -17.97 2.44
N LEU A 137 8.30 -17.60 1.98
CA LEU A 137 7.66 -16.31 2.32
C LEU A 137 7.36 -16.18 3.82
N TYR A 138 6.98 -17.26 4.49
CA TYR A 138 6.79 -17.25 5.95
C TYR A 138 8.10 -16.98 6.67
N GLU A 139 9.19 -17.64 6.26
CA GLU A 139 10.52 -17.41 6.81
C GLU A 139 11.00 -15.98 6.56
N GLU A 140 10.72 -15.43 5.38
CA GLU A 140 11.07 -14.04 5.04
C GLU A 140 10.32 -13.00 5.91
N TYR A 141 9.04 -13.23 6.25
CA TYR A 141 8.35 -12.39 7.21
C TYR A 141 8.99 -12.47 8.61
N ASP A 142 9.42 -13.66 9.05
CA ASP A 142 10.10 -13.82 10.34
C ASP A 142 11.49 -13.16 10.32
N LYS A 143 12.25 -13.26 9.23
CA LYS A 143 13.53 -12.56 9.04
C LYS A 143 13.33 -11.04 9.09
N LEU A 144 12.35 -10.53 8.35
CA LEU A 144 12.06 -9.10 8.32
C LEU A 144 11.64 -8.59 9.70
N ALA A 145 10.81 -9.33 10.44
CA ALA A 145 10.39 -8.96 11.78
C ALA A 145 11.57 -8.91 12.77
N ARG A 146 12.46 -9.90 12.73
CA ARG A 146 13.70 -9.89 13.53
C ARG A 146 14.59 -8.69 13.19
N ALA A 147 14.82 -8.45 11.91
CA ALA A 147 15.62 -7.31 11.45
C ALA A 147 14.99 -5.96 11.81
N TYR A 148 13.67 -5.86 11.78
CA TYR A 148 12.91 -4.67 12.20
C TYR A 148 13.21 -4.32 13.67
N LEU A 149 13.14 -5.29 14.58
CA LEU A 149 13.48 -5.10 16.00
C LEU A 149 14.94 -4.75 16.18
N GLN A 150 15.85 -5.47 15.52
CA GLN A 150 17.29 -5.26 15.63
C GLN A 150 17.66 -3.84 15.22
N LYS A 151 17.25 -3.41 14.02
CA LYS A 151 17.55 -2.06 13.52
C LYS A 151 16.98 -0.96 14.42
N ARG A 152 15.82 -1.20 15.00
CA ARG A 152 15.23 -0.28 15.96
C ARG A 152 16.08 -0.14 17.22
N ARG A 153 16.54 -1.25 17.80
CA ARG A 153 17.44 -1.27 18.98
C ARG A 153 18.81 -0.64 18.69
N GLU A 154 19.26 -0.70 17.43
CA GLU A 154 20.49 -0.07 16.95
C GLU A 154 20.35 1.43 16.66
N GLY A 155 19.15 2.00 16.76
CA GLY A 155 18.88 3.42 16.41
C GLY A 155 18.75 3.68 14.90
N ASP A 156 18.73 2.64 14.05
CA ASP A 156 18.53 2.70 12.60
C ASP A 156 17.12 2.22 12.20
N ALA A 157 16.11 2.66 12.94
CA ALA A 157 14.72 2.25 12.74
C ALA A 157 14.20 2.60 11.34
N PHE A 158 13.31 1.77 10.83
CA PHE A 158 12.52 2.06 9.64
C PHE A 158 11.04 1.74 9.90
N ASP A 159 10.15 2.34 9.14
CA ASP A 159 8.73 2.00 9.15
C ASP A 159 8.40 0.96 8.08
N PHE A 160 7.76 -0.11 8.48
CA PHE A 160 7.21 -1.09 7.56
C PHE A 160 5.68 -1.11 7.73
N PHE A 161 4.98 -0.51 6.79
CA PHE A 161 3.54 -0.26 6.83
C PHE A 161 2.71 -1.45 7.34
N HIS A 162 3.10 -2.67 6.96
CA HIS A 162 2.36 -3.88 7.31
C HIS A 162 2.57 -4.37 8.74
N PHE A 163 3.54 -3.83 9.47
CA PHE A 163 3.74 -4.11 10.89
C PHE A 163 3.07 -3.08 11.79
N ASN A 164 2.52 -2.01 11.22
CA ASN A 164 1.79 -0.97 11.94
C ASN A 164 0.35 -1.41 12.19
N VAL A 165 0.16 -2.20 13.24
CA VAL A 165 -1.15 -2.69 13.69
C VAL A 165 -1.51 -2.02 14.99
N ALA A 166 -2.61 -1.26 15.04
CA ALA A 166 -3.11 -0.67 16.27
C ALA A 166 -3.80 -1.75 17.14
N LEU A 167 -3.15 -2.18 18.20
CA LEU A 167 -3.70 -3.13 19.15
C LEU A 167 -4.39 -2.44 20.33
N ASP A 168 -3.92 -1.25 20.73
CA ASP A 168 -4.30 -0.58 21.98
C ASP A 168 -5.68 0.06 21.94
N ASN A 169 -6.06 0.65 20.82
CA ASN A 169 -7.30 1.43 20.74
C ASN A 169 -8.45 0.71 20.02
N GLY A 170 -8.22 -0.53 19.62
CA GLY A 170 -9.13 -1.27 18.78
C GLY A 170 -9.37 -0.60 17.43
N PRO A 171 -9.77 -1.33 16.41
CA PRO A 171 -10.10 -0.77 15.12
C PRO A 171 -11.46 -0.07 15.16
N CYS A 172 -11.60 1.05 14.43
CA CYS A 172 -12.93 1.54 14.06
C CYS A 172 -13.63 0.46 13.23
N VAL A 173 -14.62 -0.22 13.81
CA VAL A 173 -15.28 -1.38 13.20
C VAL A 173 -15.84 -1.04 11.81
N ALA A 174 -16.45 0.12 11.65
CA ALA A 174 -17.00 0.55 10.35
C ALA A 174 -15.94 0.54 9.24
N LYS A 175 -14.74 1.10 9.52
CA LYS A 175 -13.62 1.09 8.55
C LYS A 175 -12.99 -0.29 8.35
N ARG A 176 -13.18 -1.21 9.30
CA ARG A 176 -12.62 -2.57 9.25
C ARG A 176 -13.55 -3.59 8.62
N LEU A 177 -14.78 -3.21 8.33
CA LEU A 177 -15.73 -4.11 7.68
C LEU A 177 -15.37 -4.39 6.22
N ALA A 178 -15.15 -3.37 5.41
CA ALA A 178 -15.02 -3.46 3.95
C ALA A 178 -13.66 -3.02 3.38
N GLY A 179 -12.65 -2.81 4.22
CA GLY A 179 -11.28 -2.46 3.80
C GLY A 179 -11.20 -1.08 3.13
N CYS A 180 -10.79 -1.04 1.86
CA CYS A 180 -10.54 0.21 1.13
C CYS A 180 -11.82 0.93 0.67
N GLY A 181 -13.01 0.33 0.84
CA GLY A 181 -14.26 0.91 0.39
C GLY A 181 -14.47 0.91 -1.13
N ALA A 182 -13.77 0.05 -1.88
CA ALA A 182 -13.92 -0.06 -3.33
C ALA A 182 -15.39 -0.15 -3.75
N GLY A 183 -15.79 0.66 -4.72
CA GLY A 183 -17.13 0.70 -5.29
C GLY A 183 -18.18 1.49 -4.51
N HIS A 184 -17.86 2.01 -3.30
CA HIS A 184 -18.80 2.84 -2.54
C HIS A 184 -18.16 4.01 -1.78
N GLU A 185 -16.90 3.92 -1.37
CA GLU A 185 -16.11 5.00 -0.76
C GLU A 185 -14.88 5.35 -1.59
N TYR A 186 -14.40 4.39 -2.40
CA TYR A 186 -13.27 4.53 -3.29
C TYR A 186 -13.68 4.20 -4.72
N PHE A 187 -13.30 5.04 -5.68
CA PHE A 187 -13.56 4.88 -7.09
C PHE A 187 -12.28 5.14 -7.90
N ALA A 188 -12.17 4.52 -9.07
CA ALA A 188 -11.21 4.89 -10.09
C ALA A 188 -11.93 5.63 -11.22
N ILE A 189 -11.31 6.70 -11.70
CA ILE A 189 -11.78 7.46 -12.86
C ILE A 189 -10.70 7.41 -13.91
N THR A 190 -11.06 6.96 -15.12
CA THR A 190 -10.14 6.89 -16.26
C THR A 190 -9.93 8.28 -16.90
N PRO A 191 -8.90 8.46 -17.72
CA PRO A 191 -8.74 9.71 -18.47
C PRO A 191 -9.95 10.07 -19.36
N GLU A 192 -10.70 9.07 -19.81
CA GLU A 192 -11.92 9.22 -20.61
C GLU A 192 -13.14 9.61 -19.77
N GLY A 193 -13.01 9.54 -18.44
CA GLY A 193 -14.08 9.88 -17.51
C GLY A 193 -14.94 8.69 -17.06
N ASP A 194 -14.56 7.46 -17.37
CA ASP A 194 -15.26 6.26 -16.92
C ASP A 194 -15.01 6.01 -15.44
N ILE A 195 -16.07 5.61 -14.71
CA ILE A 195 -16.05 5.34 -13.27
C ILE A 195 -16.05 3.83 -13.02
N TYR A 196 -15.07 3.35 -12.23
CA TYR A 196 -14.93 1.95 -11.81
C TYR A 196 -14.82 1.83 -10.28
N PRO A 197 -15.12 0.66 -9.68
CA PRO A 197 -14.99 0.44 -8.24
C PRO A 197 -13.57 0.67 -7.69
N CYS A 198 -12.55 0.32 -8.46
CA CYS A 198 -11.15 0.65 -8.19
C CYS A 198 -10.30 0.51 -9.46
N HIS A 199 -9.03 0.90 -9.40
CA HIS A 199 -8.13 0.86 -10.55
C HIS A 199 -7.90 -0.55 -11.13
N GLN A 200 -8.03 -1.61 -10.33
CA GLN A 200 -7.89 -3.00 -10.80
C GLN A 200 -9.10 -3.52 -11.61
N PHE A 201 -10.22 -2.82 -11.57
CA PHE A 201 -11.40 -3.12 -12.38
C PHE A 201 -11.48 -2.29 -13.67
N VAL A 202 -10.56 -1.34 -13.87
CA VAL A 202 -10.54 -0.50 -15.09
C VAL A 202 -10.40 -1.37 -16.34
N GLY A 203 -11.26 -1.09 -17.34
CA GLY A 203 -11.31 -1.83 -18.60
C GLY A 203 -12.21 -3.07 -18.59
N ARG A 204 -12.79 -3.40 -17.45
CA ARG A 204 -13.75 -4.50 -17.31
C ARG A 204 -15.16 -3.94 -17.35
N GLU A 205 -15.82 -4.04 -18.49
CA GLU A 205 -17.09 -3.33 -18.76
C GLU A 205 -18.22 -3.73 -17.81
N GLU A 206 -18.24 -4.98 -17.31
CA GLU A 206 -19.18 -5.45 -16.30
C GLU A 206 -19.08 -4.67 -14.98
N TYR A 207 -17.90 -4.14 -14.67
CA TYR A 207 -17.62 -3.34 -13.46
C TYR A 207 -17.69 -1.82 -13.68
N LYS A 208 -17.89 -1.36 -14.89
CA LYS A 208 -18.07 0.09 -15.15
C LYS A 208 -19.34 0.58 -14.46
N LEU A 209 -19.16 1.53 -13.54
CA LEU A 209 -20.28 2.10 -12.73
C LEU A 209 -21.03 3.20 -13.44
N GLY A 210 -20.41 3.87 -14.40
CA GLY A 210 -20.93 5.03 -15.13
C GLY A 210 -19.81 5.91 -15.66
N THR A 211 -20.09 7.18 -15.87
CA THR A 211 -19.13 8.19 -16.33
C THR A 211 -19.23 9.47 -15.50
N LEU A 212 -18.26 10.38 -15.64
CA LEU A 212 -18.33 11.70 -15.00
C LEU A 212 -19.57 12.51 -15.45
N GLU A 213 -20.07 12.26 -16.66
CA GLU A 213 -21.25 12.95 -17.21
C GLU A 213 -22.56 12.36 -16.67
N THR A 214 -22.66 11.04 -16.61
CA THR A 214 -23.88 10.34 -16.18
C THR A 214 -23.93 10.11 -14.66
N GLY A 215 -22.79 10.25 -13.98
CA GLY A 215 -22.63 9.78 -12.62
C GLY A 215 -22.67 8.26 -12.54
N VAL A 216 -22.93 7.72 -11.35
CA VAL A 216 -23.09 6.30 -11.11
C VAL A 216 -24.46 5.84 -11.57
N VAL A 217 -24.52 4.97 -12.57
CA VAL A 217 -25.76 4.43 -13.17
C VAL A 217 -26.04 2.96 -12.82
N LYS A 218 -25.11 2.30 -12.09
CA LYS A 218 -25.27 0.91 -11.60
C LYS A 218 -25.33 0.86 -10.06
N PRO A 219 -26.40 1.36 -9.42
CA PRO A 219 -26.50 1.39 -7.97
C PRO A 219 -26.47 -0.01 -7.34
N ASP A 220 -26.99 -1.03 -8.02
CA ASP A 220 -26.98 -2.42 -7.53
C ASP A 220 -25.56 -2.96 -7.41
N LEU A 221 -24.67 -2.61 -8.34
CA LEU A 221 -23.25 -2.98 -8.26
C LEU A 221 -22.57 -2.29 -7.09
N VAL A 222 -22.87 -1.00 -6.84
CA VAL A 222 -22.39 -0.26 -5.65
C VAL A 222 -22.85 -0.97 -4.37
N GLN A 223 -24.12 -1.37 -4.30
CA GLN A 223 -24.66 -2.11 -3.15
C GLN A 223 -24.00 -3.48 -2.99
N LYS A 224 -23.73 -4.18 -4.09
CA LYS A 224 -22.97 -5.46 -4.05
C LYS A 224 -21.61 -5.26 -3.36
N PHE A 225 -20.85 -4.24 -3.74
CA PHE A 225 -19.56 -3.92 -3.09
C PHE A 225 -19.73 -3.54 -1.61
N ARG A 226 -20.70 -2.68 -1.29
CA ARG A 226 -20.99 -2.25 0.09
C ARG A 226 -21.37 -3.41 1.00
N HIS A 227 -22.17 -4.36 0.52
CA HIS A 227 -22.61 -5.52 1.30
C HIS A 227 -21.58 -6.66 1.32
N THR A 228 -20.52 -6.59 0.52
CA THR A 228 -19.45 -7.59 0.51
C THR A 228 -18.39 -7.22 1.53
N HIS A 229 -18.52 -7.67 2.76
CA HIS A 229 -17.63 -7.34 3.87
C HIS A 229 -17.36 -8.53 4.79
N VAL A 230 -16.55 -8.37 5.82
CA VAL A 230 -16.05 -9.48 6.68
C VAL A 230 -17.17 -10.28 7.36
N MET A 231 -18.34 -9.68 7.59
CA MET A 231 -19.46 -10.36 8.24
C MET A 231 -20.36 -11.11 7.25
N THR A 232 -20.32 -10.76 5.96
CA THR A 232 -21.11 -11.40 4.90
C THR A 232 -20.31 -12.44 4.11
N LYS A 233 -18.98 -12.34 4.11
CA LYS A 233 -18.11 -13.38 3.55
C LYS A 233 -18.03 -14.55 4.53
N THR A 234 -18.58 -15.71 4.16
CA THR A 234 -18.68 -16.88 5.04
C THR A 234 -17.37 -17.25 5.75
N GLU A 235 -16.25 -17.31 5.00
CA GLU A 235 -14.96 -17.68 5.54
C GLU A 235 -14.34 -16.56 6.43
N CYS A 236 -14.72 -15.30 6.21
CA CYS A 236 -14.22 -14.18 6.99
C CYS A 236 -14.96 -14.01 8.31
N SER A 237 -16.25 -14.36 8.39
CA SER A 237 -17.09 -14.14 9.57
C SER A 237 -16.59 -14.82 10.84
N THR A 238 -15.86 -15.94 10.69
CA THR A 238 -15.24 -16.68 11.81
C THR A 238 -13.72 -16.52 11.89
N CYS A 239 -13.10 -15.74 10.98
CA CYS A 239 -11.66 -15.57 10.93
C CYS A 239 -11.17 -14.65 12.06
N TRP A 240 -10.14 -15.08 12.82
CA TRP A 240 -9.55 -14.27 13.89
C TRP A 240 -8.98 -12.94 13.38
N ALA A 241 -8.45 -12.93 12.15
CA ALA A 241 -7.81 -11.78 11.53
C ALA A 241 -8.80 -10.78 10.88
N ARG A 242 -10.12 -11.05 10.90
CA ARG A 242 -11.11 -10.32 10.08
C ARG A 242 -11.07 -8.80 10.23
N PHE A 243 -10.94 -8.30 11.44
CA PHE A 243 -10.94 -6.85 11.70
C PHE A 243 -9.59 -6.15 11.46
N PHE A 244 -8.53 -6.91 11.24
CA PHE A 244 -7.23 -6.40 10.80
C PHE A 244 -7.04 -6.54 9.29
N CYS A 245 -7.58 -7.61 8.71
CA CYS A 245 -7.53 -7.89 7.27
C CYS A 245 -8.62 -7.13 6.47
N SER A 246 -9.77 -6.84 7.10
CA SER A 246 -10.95 -6.20 6.47
C SER A 246 -11.51 -6.97 5.26
N GLY A 247 -11.36 -8.32 5.25
CA GLY A 247 -11.92 -9.18 4.20
C GLY A 247 -11.10 -9.30 2.91
N GLY A 248 -9.88 -8.74 2.89
CA GLY A 248 -8.98 -8.78 1.73
C GLY A 248 -9.41 -7.87 0.58
N CYS A 249 -8.72 -7.99 -0.55
CA CYS A 249 -8.99 -7.20 -1.75
C CYS A 249 -10.12 -7.80 -2.58
N HIS A 250 -11.14 -7.01 -2.92
CA HIS A 250 -12.25 -7.44 -3.79
C HIS A 250 -11.76 -7.78 -5.20
N ALA A 251 -10.83 -7.00 -5.75
CA ALA A 251 -10.31 -7.26 -7.08
C ALA A 251 -9.50 -8.56 -7.14
N ASN A 252 -8.69 -8.85 -6.12
CA ASN A 252 -7.97 -10.12 -6.06
C ASN A 252 -8.93 -11.30 -5.89
N ALA A 253 -9.99 -11.14 -5.08
CA ALA A 253 -11.02 -12.15 -4.90
C ALA A 253 -11.74 -12.46 -6.22
N ASP A 254 -12.10 -11.43 -6.96
CA ASP A 254 -12.75 -11.55 -8.25
C ASP A 254 -11.83 -12.15 -9.32
N LEU A 255 -10.58 -11.67 -9.40
CA LEU A 255 -9.58 -12.16 -10.34
C LEU A 255 -9.35 -13.67 -10.22
N ILE A 256 -9.25 -14.15 -8.97
CA ILE A 256 -8.91 -15.56 -8.70
C ILE A 256 -10.15 -16.47 -8.67
N ASN A 257 -11.26 -15.99 -8.14
CA ASN A 257 -12.44 -16.81 -7.87
C ASN A 257 -13.67 -16.44 -8.72
N GLY A 258 -13.59 -15.38 -9.54
CA GLY A 258 -14.73 -14.83 -10.29
C GLY A 258 -15.81 -14.21 -9.40
N ASP A 259 -15.53 -13.97 -8.12
CA ASP A 259 -16.52 -13.52 -7.15
C ASP A 259 -15.87 -12.70 -6.02
N ILE A 260 -16.25 -11.43 -5.89
CA ILE A 260 -15.75 -10.53 -4.85
C ILE A 260 -16.05 -11.00 -3.43
N SER A 261 -17.05 -11.88 -3.24
CA SER A 261 -17.44 -12.41 -1.94
C SER A 261 -16.58 -13.58 -1.47
N LYS A 262 -15.83 -14.22 -2.36
CA LYS A 262 -14.95 -15.35 -2.05
C LYS A 262 -13.54 -14.86 -1.82
N PRO A 263 -13.00 -14.91 -0.59
CA PRO A 263 -11.67 -14.38 -0.31
C PRO A 263 -10.57 -15.16 -1.06
N TYR A 264 -9.55 -14.44 -1.52
CA TYR A 264 -8.34 -15.02 -2.10
C TYR A 264 -7.54 -15.75 -1.02
N LYS A 265 -7.63 -17.10 -0.98
CA LYS A 265 -7.09 -17.93 0.12
C LYS A 265 -5.59 -17.82 0.31
N TYR A 266 -4.83 -17.76 -0.77
CA TYR A 266 -3.39 -17.56 -0.70
C TYR A 266 -3.04 -16.23 0.00
N GLY A 267 -3.69 -15.14 -0.40
CA GLY A 267 -3.54 -13.85 0.26
C GLY A 267 -3.96 -13.88 1.73
N CYS A 268 -4.96 -14.70 2.11
CA CYS A 268 -5.33 -14.90 3.51
C CYS A 268 -4.20 -15.52 4.34
N LYS A 269 -3.44 -16.49 3.77
CA LYS A 269 -2.30 -17.13 4.44
C LYS A 269 -1.19 -16.11 4.71
N LEU A 270 -0.80 -15.33 3.70
CA LEU A 270 0.22 -14.28 3.85
C LEU A 270 -0.22 -13.18 4.82
N GLN A 271 -1.49 -12.76 4.76
CA GLN A 271 -2.02 -11.74 5.66
C GLN A 271 -2.00 -12.20 7.12
N LYS A 272 -2.33 -13.46 7.41
CA LYS A 272 -2.26 -14.01 8.76
C LYS A 272 -0.83 -14.04 9.27
N LYS A 273 0.13 -14.53 8.48
CA LYS A 273 1.55 -14.55 8.84
C LYS A 273 2.06 -13.13 9.13
N ARG A 274 1.71 -12.16 8.31
CA ARG A 274 2.06 -10.76 8.48
C ARG A 274 1.52 -10.18 9.80
N LEU A 275 0.27 -10.50 10.14
CA LEU A 275 -0.36 -10.09 11.39
C LEU A 275 0.26 -10.78 12.62
N GLU A 276 0.63 -12.05 12.53
CA GLU A 276 1.36 -12.76 13.58
C GLU A 276 2.68 -12.05 13.90
N CYS A 277 3.47 -11.72 12.89
CA CYS A 277 4.70 -10.95 13.05
C CYS A 277 4.41 -9.57 13.68
N ALA A 278 3.41 -8.85 13.20
CA ALA A 278 3.05 -7.53 13.73
C ALA A 278 2.63 -7.58 15.21
N ILE A 279 1.84 -8.58 15.60
CA ILE A 279 1.41 -8.78 16.99
C ILE A 279 2.61 -9.07 17.90
N VAL A 280 3.51 -9.96 17.49
CA VAL A 280 4.73 -10.28 18.24
C VAL A 280 5.60 -9.03 18.41
N LEU A 281 5.80 -8.27 17.32
CA LEU A 281 6.56 -7.02 17.36
C LEU A 281 5.96 -6.02 18.36
N GLN A 282 4.66 -5.80 18.31
CA GLN A 282 3.98 -4.86 19.19
C GLN A 282 4.08 -5.32 20.67
N ALA A 283 3.95 -6.63 20.94
CA ALA A 283 4.09 -7.17 22.29
C ALA A 283 5.51 -6.96 22.86
N ILE A 284 6.56 -7.21 22.03
CA ILE A 284 7.94 -6.99 22.45
C ILE A 284 8.20 -5.50 22.71
N LEU A 285 7.78 -4.64 21.79
CA LEU A 285 7.97 -3.19 21.92
C LEU A 285 7.23 -2.61 23.11
N ALA A 286 6.04 -3.13 23.44
CA ALA A 286 5.29 -2.73 24.63
C ALA A 286 6.01 -3.15 25.92
N ALA A 287 6.59 -4.35 25.98
CA ALA A 287 7.37 -4.83 27.11
C ALA A 287 8.65 -3.98 27.32
N GLU A 288 9.39 -3.71 26.24
CA GLU A 288 10.60 -2.86 26.27
C GLU A 288 10.28 -1.43 26.73
N ALA A 289 9.13 -0.89 26.34
CA ALA A 289 8.68 0.42 26.80
C ALA A 289 8.40 0.47 28.32
N GLN A 290 7.81 -0.59 28.89
CA GLN A 290 7.56 -0.72 30.32
C GLN A 290 8.85 -0.80 31.15
N GLU A 291 9.91 -1.37 30.57
CA GLU A 291 11.24 -1.44 31.18
C GLU A 291 12.04 -0.13 31.07
N GLY A 292 11.46 0.96 30.57
CA GLY A 292 12.14 2.24 30.33
C GLY A 292 13.09 2.23 29.12
N LYS A 293 13.04 1.19 28.31
CA LYS A 293 13.79 1.05 27.04
C LYS A 293 12.96 1.51 25.83
N ASP A 294 12.13 2.54 26.04
CA ASP A 294 11.26 3.01 24.94
C ASP A 294 12.10 3.57 23.79
N MET A 295 12.31 2.72 22.82
CA MET A 295 12.97 3.03 21.54
C MET A 295 11.96 3.20 20.40
N ARG A 296 10.70 3.49 20.73
CA ARG A 296 9.74 3.82 19.68
C ARG A 296 10.15 5.14 19.06
N PRO A 297 10.52 5.19 17.75
CA PRO A 297 10.43 6.44 17.04
C PRO A 297 8.97 6.89 17.23
N GLU A 298 8.74 8.17 17.38
CA GLU A 298 7.40 8.67 17.15
C GLU A 298 6.96 8.03 15.84
N ILE A 299 6.06 7.05 15.93
CA ILE A 299 5.39 6.57 14.75
C ILE A 299 4.73 7.83 14.26
N THR A 300 5.31 8.43 13.25
CA THR A 300 4.64 9.43 12.46
C THR A 300 3.53 8.65 11.76
N ASN A 301 2.59 8.18 12.61
CA ASN A 301 1.29 7.80 12.14
C ASN A 301 0.96 8.87 11.12
N PHE A 302 0.35 8.53 10.01
CA PHE A 302 -0.36 9.43 9.14
C PHE A 302 -1.36 10.30 9.94
N LYS A 303 -0.89 10.94 11.00
CA LYS A 303 -1.49 12.10 11.63
C LYS A 303 -1.14 13.23 10.69
N TYR A 304 -1.99 13.38 9.72
CA TYR A 304 -2.16 14.68 9.12
C TYR A 304 -2.50 15.60 10.29
N GLU A 305 -1.52 16.32 10.79
CA GLU A 305 -1.78 17.40 11.71
C GLU A 305 -2.71 18.37 11.01
N VAL A 306 -3.97 18.33 11.41
CA VAL A 306 -4.91 19.38 11.10
C VAL A 306 -4.52 20.50 12.04
N GLU A 307 -3.66 21.41 11.60
CA GLU A 307 -3.57 22.71 12.23
C GLU A 307 -4.93 23.38 12.06
N HIS A 308 -5.70 23.37 13.12
CA HIS A 308 -6.87 24.22 13.26
C HIS A 308 -6.36 25.67 13.38
N LYS A 309 -6.42 26.41 12.27
CA LYS A 309 -6.48 27.86 12.27
C LYS A 309 -7.85 28.29 11.81
#